data_19d95d327a4579f2b75a098cf2f35fc2
#
_entry.id   19d95d327a4579f2b75a098cf2f35fc2
#
_cell.length_a   1.000
_cell.length_b   1.000
_cell.length_c   1.000
_cell.angle_alpha   90.00
_cell.angle_beta   90.00
_cell.angle_gamma   90.00
#
_symmetry.space_group_name_H-M   'P 1'
#
loop_
_entity.id
_entity.type
_entity.pdbx_description
1 polymer ?
#
loop_
_entity_poly.entity_id
_entity_poly.type
_entity_poly.pdbx_seq_one_letter_code
_entity_poly.pdbx_strand_id
1 'polypeptide(L)'
;MTKFWTFLIFIIMVMGYSQKESFSLFNGKDLDGWHIDVPIMDSIPHSINPFIIRNGMLVSLGTPRGHLITDSVFQDYRLEIEYRFPAIPGNCGVLVHASKPRALYKMFPKSIEVQMMHENAGDFWCIVEDIKTDNMIDRRGPEENWGIIEGKERRIKNLTDGSEKPLGEWNSMIVECLKNEVKVWVNGDMVNYGYNATVNRGQIAIQAEGSEVEFRKVELIPISSFSSLAE
;
A
#
# COMPACT_ATOMS: atom_id res chain seq x y z
N MET A 1 -52.92 20.39 48.38
CA MET A 1 -52.38 19.25 47.55
C MET A 1 -51.53 19.85 46.45
N THR A 2 -50.24 19.94 46.65
CA THR A 2 -49.29 20.50 45.69
C THR A 2 -48.66 19.36 44.95
N LYS A 3 -48.89 19.27 43.63
CA LYS A 3 -48.27 18.25 42.75
C LYS A 3 -46.90 18.74 42.33
N PHE A 4 -45.87 18.04 42.77
CA PHE A 4 -44.48 18.17 42.25
C PHE A 4 -44.36 17.42 40.93
N TRP A 5 -44.03 18.12 39.86
CA TRP A 5 -43.64 17.52 38.59
C TRP A 5 -42.11 17.39 38.56
N THR A 6 -41.62 16.15 38.58
CA THR A 6 -40.18 15.85 38.44
C THR A 6 -39.86 15.80 36.92
N PHE A 7 -39.14 16.78 36.43
CA PHE A 7 -38.61 16.76 35.07
C PHE A 7 -37.35 15.89 35.03
N LEU A 8 -37.42 14.77 34.34
CA LEU A 8 -36.27 13.89 34.09
C LEU A 8 -35.55 14.42 32.83
N ILE A 9 -34.38 15.05 33.05
CA ILE A 9 -33.52 15.50 31.94
C ILE A 9 -32.72 14.31 31.44
N PHE A 10 -33.04 13.81 30.24
CA PHE A 10 -32.23 12.83 29.53
C PHE A 10 -31.06 13.55 28.87
N ILE A 11 -29.84 13.41 29.43
CA ILE A 11 -28.63 13.85 28.79
C ILE A 11 -28.24 12.78 27.75
N ILE A 12 -28.52 13.06 26.48
CA ILE A 12 -28.00 12.27 25.35
C ILE A 12 -26.53 12.64 25.20
N MET A 13 -25.63 11.77 25.67
CA MET A 13 -24.20 11.86 25.35
C MET A 13 -24.03 11.49 23.87
N VAL A 14 -23.96 12.47 23.01
CA VAL A 14 -23.50 12.28 21.63
C VAL A 14 -21.99 12.05 21.70
N MET A 15 -21.58 10.77 21.66
CA MET A 15 -20.19 10.45 21.39
C MET A 15 -19.86 10.91 19.98
N GLY A 16 -19.23 12.09 19.89
CA GLY A 16 -18.68 12.56 18.65
C GLY A 16 -17.55 11.63 18.22
N TYR A 17 -17.82 10.79 17.23
CA TYR A 17 -16.77 10.12 16.48
C TYR A 17 -16.01 11.24 15.74
N SER A 18 -14.82 11.59 16.23
CA SER A 18 -13.89 12.42 15.47
C SER A 18 -13.44 11.57 14.28
N GLN A 19 -14.03 11.82 13.14
CA GLN A 19 -13.56 11.29 11.87
C GLN A 19 -12.17 11.85 11.67
N LYS A 20 -11.13 11.01 11.74
CA LYS A 20 -9.75 11.43 11.46
C LYS A 20 -9.72 11.89 10.01
N GLU A 21 -9.26 13.11 9.77
CA GLU A 21 -9.21 13.67 8.41
C GLU A 21 -8.32 12.81 7.52
N SER A 22 -8.88 12.39 6.39
CA SER A 22 -8.11 11.79 5.29
C SER A 22 -7.35 12.91 4.57
N PHE A 23 -6.17 12.59 4.06
CA PHE A 23 -5.45 13.50 3.19
C PHE A 23 -4.93 12.76 1.95
N SER A 24 -5.02 13.43 0.81
CA SER A 24 -4.49 12.90 -0.43
C SER A 24 -2.97 12.98 -0.42
N LEU A 25 -2.30 11.86 -0.68
CA LEU A 25 -0.86 11.84 -0.90
C LEU A 25 -0.48 12.36 -2.30
N PHE A 26 -1.46 12.44 -3.22
CA PHE A 26 -1.27 12.96 -4.55
C PHE A 26 -2.29 14.06 -4.84
N ASN A 27 -1.82 15.24 -5.21
CA ASN A 27 -2.63 16.44 -5.37
C ASN A 27 -3.24 16.64 -6.77
N GLY A 28 -2.98 15.74 -7.72
CA GLY A 28 -3.47 15.79 -9.10
C GLY A 28 -2.74 16.78 -10.02
N LYS A 29 -1.67 17.46 -9.55
CA LYS A 29 -0.99 18.54 -10.27
C LYS A 29 0.50 18.31 -10.45
N ASP A 30 1.18 17.88 -9.41
CA ASP A 30 2.63 17.71 -9.36
C ASP A 30 2.99 16.59 -8.38
N LEU A 31 4.28 16.39 -8.15
CA LEU A 31 4.82 15.38 -7.25
C LEU A 31 5.28 15.98 -5.91
N ASP A 32 4.70 17.10 -5.49
CA ASP A 32 5.01 17.68 -4.18
C ASP A 32 4.74 16.67 -3.05
N GLY A 33 5.71 16.55 -2.13
CA GLY A 33 5.69 15.55 -1.06
C GLY A 33 6.23 14.17 -1.46
N TRP A 34 6.77 14.06 -2.68
CA TRP A 34 7.39 12.85 -3.20
C TRP A 34 8.76 13.12 -3.79
N HIS A 35 9.65 12.14 -3.72
CA HIS A 35 10.91 12.12 -4.46
C HIS A 35 11.04 10.86 -5.29
N ILE A 36 11.88 10.95 -6.32
CA ILE A 36 12.09 9.87 -7.30
C ILE A 36 13.40 9.17 -6.97
N ASP A 37 13.37 7.85 -6.87
CA ASP A 37 14.55 7.00 -6.76
C ASP A 37 14.60 6.01 -7.94
N VAL A 38 15.27 6.41 -9.00
CA VAL A 38 15.40 5.65 -10.25
C VAL A 38 16.91 5.47 -10.54
N PRO A 39 17.49 4.30 -10.28
CA PRO A 39 18.95 4.11 -10.31
C PRO A 39 19.65 4.52 -11.60
N ILE A 40 19.02 4.33 -12.76
CA ILE A 40 19.63 4.71 -14.05
C ILE A 40 19.79 6.22 -14.20
N MET A 41 18.98 7.02 -13.51
CA MET A 41 19.08 8.49 -13.55
C MET A 41 20.36 9.01 -12.90
N ASP A 42 21.03 8.23 -12.06
CA ASP A 42 22.33 8.59 -11.49
C ASP A 42 23.43 8.61 -12.57
N SER A 43 23.30 7.76 -13.59
CA SER A 43 24.29 7.61 -14.66
C SER A 43 23.91 8.34 -15.94
N ILE A 44 22.61 8.53 -16.17
CA ILE A 44 22.06 9.18 -17.35
C ILE A 44 21.14 10.32 -16.89
N PRO A 45 21.69 11.54 -16.64
CA PRO A 45 20.94 12.67 -16.06
C PRO A 45 19.73 13.14 -16.85
N HIS A 46 19.64 12.80 -18.13
CA HIS A 46 18.50 13.13 -19.01
C HIS A 46 17.59 11.94 -19.30
N SER A 47 17.70 10.86 -18.51
CA SER A 47 16.76 9.75 -18.64
C SER A 47 15.34 10.20 -18.29
N ILE A 48 14.36 9.54 -18.91
CA ILE A 48 12.95 9.86 -18.72
C ILE A 48 12.56 9.55 -17.27
N ASN A 49 11.89 10.50 -16.61
CA ASN A 49 11.20 10.24 -15.36
C ASN A 49 10.03 9.28 -15.63
N PRO A 50 9.98 8.10 -15.00
CA PRO A 50 8.87 7.16 -15.21
C PRO A 50 7.59 7.57 -14.50
N PHE A 51 7.60 8.61 -13.66
CA PHE A 51 6.41 9.09 -12.94
C PHE A 51 5.99 10.46 -13.50
N ILE A 52 4.79 10.49 -14.07
CA ILE A 52 4.24 11.69 -14.69
C ILE A 52 2.81 11.97 -14.18
N ILE A 53 2.33 13.17 -14.45
CA ILE A 53 0.92 13.51 -14.27
C ILE A 53 0.26 13.56 -15.64
N ARG A 54 -0.83 12.83 -15.80
CA ARG A 54 -1.63 12.81 -17.02
C ARG A 54 -3.13 12.86 -16.68
N ASN A 55 -3.81 13.89 -17.16
CA ASN A 55 -5.24 14.11 -16.89
C ASN A 55 -5.60 14.16 -15.38
N GLY A 56 -4.73 14.75 -14.56
CA GLY A 56 -4.94 14.82 -13.11
C GLY A 56 -4.66 13.50 -12.36
N MET A 57 -4.15 12.49 -13.03
CA MET A 57 -3.78 11.20 -12.46
C MET A 57 -2.26 11.06 -12.35
N LEU A 58 -1.80 10.40 -11.31
CA LEU A 58 -0.44 9.90 -11.24
C LEU A 58 -0.30 8.70 -12.18
N VAL A 59 0.73 8.69 -13.00
CA VAL A 59 1.01 7.61 -13.93
C VAL A 59 2.43 7.12 -13.73
N SER A 60 2.57 5.83 -13.47
CA SER A 60 3.84 5.12 -13.59
C SER A 60 3.94 4.55 -15.00
N LEU A 61 4.94 4.99 -15.76
CA LEU A 61 5.19 4.47 -17.13
C LEU A 61 5.85 3.07 -17.12
N GLY A 62 6.22 2.56 -15.93
CA GLY A 62 6.87 1.28 -15.76
C GLY A 62 8.35 1.23 -16.13
N THR A 63 8.83 2.16 -16.94
CA THR A 63 10.24 2.24 -17.37
C THR A 63 10.70 3.69 -17.47
N PRO A 64 11.96 3.97 -17.07
CA PRO A 64 12.92 3.09 -16.39
C PRO A 64 12.43 2.64 -15.01
N ARG A 65 12.93 1.49 -14.53
CA ARG A 65 12.53 0.94 -13.23
C ARG A 65 13.00 1.79 -12.07
N GLY A 66 12.18 1.91 -11.04
CA GLY A 66 12.46 2.66 -9.83
C GLY A 66 11.22 2.90 -8.99
N HIS A 67 11.30 3.89 -8.11
CA HIS A 67 10.25 4.18 -7.13
C HIS A 67 9.96 5.67 -7.04
N LEU A 68 8.70 6.00 -6.82
CA LEU A 68 8.24 7.28 -6.32
C LEU A 68 7.97 7.12 -4.84
N ILE A 69 8.68 7.87 -3.99
CA ILE A 69 8.72 7.66 -2.54
C ILE A 69 8.24 8.92 -1.83
N THR A 70 7.35 8.79 -0.85
CA THR A 70 6.89 9.94 -0.05
C THR A 70 8.05 10.55 0.75
N ASP A 71 8.08 11.88 0.88
CA ASP A 71 9.05 12.55 1.74
C ASP A 71 8.76 12.32 3.22
N SER A 72 7.48 12.16 3.57
CA SER A 72 7.01 11.93 4.93
C SER A 72 7.03 10.44 5.31
N VAL A 73 7.15 10.19 6.61
CA VAL A 73 7.10 8.87 7.24
C VAL A 73 5.76 8.69 7.93
N PHE A 74 5.15 7.54 7.77
CA PHE A 74 3.82 7.22 8.30
C PHE A 74 3.85 5.98 9.19
N GLN A 75 2.91 5.90 10.12
CA GLN A 75 2.59 4.71 10.91
C GLN A 75 1.09 4.74 11.28
N ASP A 76 0.51 3.58 11.54
CA ASP A 76 -0.88 3.42 11.97
C ASP A 76 -1.86 4.13 11.03
N TYR A 77 -1.94 3.64 9.79
CA TYR A 77 -2.73 4.24 8.72
C TYR A 77 -3.49 3.22 7.89
N ARG A 78 -4.54 3.71 7.24
CA ARG A 78 -5.22 3.10 6.11
C ARG A 78 -4.82 3.85 4.85
N LEU A 79 -4.27 3.16 3.88
CA LEU A 79 -3.93 3.66 2.55
C LEU A 79 -4.97 3.14 1.55
N GLU A 80 -5.62 4.06 0.86
CA GLU A 80 -6.60 3.75 -0.19
C GLU A 80 -6.05 4.13 -1.56
N ILE A 81 -5.98 3.16 -2.45
CA ILE A 81 -5.44 3.31 -3.79
C ILE A 81 -6.48 2.87 -4.81
N GLU A 82 -6.73 3.70 -5.82
CA GLU A 82 -7.46 3.28 -7.02
C GLU A 82 -6.52 3.30 -8.22
N TYR A 83 -6.31 2.13 -8.83
CA TYR A 83 -5.36 1.93 -9.90
C TYR A 83 -5.92 1.07 -11.03
N ARG A 84 -5.29 1.17 -12.20
CA ARG A 84 -5.54 0.26 -13.32
C ARG A 84 -4.31 0.11 -14.21
N PHE A 85 -4.25 -1.01 -14.92
CA PHE A 85 -3.40 -1.21 -16.09
C PHE A 85 -4.22 -0.82 -17.33
N PRO A 86 -3.91 0.30 -18.02
CA PRO A 86 -4.80 0.81 -19.06
C PRO A 86 -4.78 -0.03 -20.36
N ALA A 87 -3.69 -0.75 -20.64
CA ALA A 87 -3.52 -1.46 -21.91
C ALA A 87 -2.91 -2.86 -21.77
N ILE A 88 -1.80 -2.99 -21.06
CA ILE A 88 -1.05 -4.25 -20.95
C ILE A 88 -0.99 -4.62 -19.46
N PRO A 89 -1.43 -5.84 -19.08
CA PRO A 89 -1.27 -6.30 -17.71
C PRO A 89 0.22 -6.44 -17.37
N GLY A 90 0.59 -6.18 -16.12
CA GLY A 90 1.99 -6.25 -15.77
C GLY A 90 2.24 -6.09 -14.29
N ASN A 91 3.41 -5.56 -13.96
CA ASN A 91 3.89 -5.46 -12.59
C ASN A 91 3.88 -4.02 -12.09
N CYS A 92 3.43 -3.87 -10.86
CA CYS A 92 3.54 -2.71 -10.01
C CYS A 92 3.38 -3.16 -8.55
N GLY A 93 3.77 -2.33 -7.60
CA GLY A 93 3.56 -2.57 -6.19
C GLY A 93 3.53 -1.27 -5.40
N VAL A 94 2.90 -1.31 -4.24
CA VAL A 94 3.04 -0.29 -3.20
C VAL A 94 3.87 -0.85 -2.06
N LEU A 95 4.96 -0.15 -1.72
CA LEU A 95 5.86 -0.54 -0.65
C LEU A 95 5.50 0.24 0.60
N VAL A 96 5.13 -0.48 1.66
CA VAL A 96 4.82 0.12 2.95
C VAL A 96 6.04 0.09 3.86
N HIS A 97 6.15 1.09 4.75
CA HIS A 97 7.24 1.25 5.69
C HIS A 97 8.63 1.28 5.04
N ALA A 98 8.70 1.87 3.83
CA ALA A 98 9.95 2.03 3.12
C ALA A 98 10.93 2.89 3.93
N SER A 99 12.21 2.52 3.87
CA SER A 99 13.27 3.20 4.62
C SER A 99 14.55 3.26 3.78
N LYS A 100 15.61 2.54 4.13
CA LYS A 100 16.89 2.58 3.45
C LYS A 100 16.72 2.34 1.93
N PRO A 101 17.05 3.32 1.06
CA PRO A 101 16.93 3.16 -0.39
C PRO A 101 17.88 2.07 -0.90
N ARG A 102 17.48 1.44 -2.01
CA ARG A 102 18.28 0.49 -2.79
C ARG A 102 18.92 -0.63 -1.96
N ALA A 103 18.19 -1.08 -0.93
CA ALA A 103 18.67 -2.10 0.03
C ALA A 103 18.71 -3.51 -0.59
N LEU A 104 17.90 -3.77 -1.62
CA LEU A 104 17.86 -5.04 -2.34
C LEU A 104 18.01 -4.80 -3.85
N TYR A 105 18.80 -5.65 -4.52
CA TYR A 105 19.13 -5.54 -5.96
C TYR A 105 19.61 -4.15 -6.41
N LYS A 106 20.10 -3.31 -5.49
CA LYS A 106 20.46 -1.91 -5.74
C LYS A 106 19.31 -1.08 -6.33
N MET A 107 18.07 -1.48 -6.08
CA MET A 107 16.87 -0.85 -6.60
C MET A 107 15.78 -0.68 -5.53
N PHE A 108 15.41 -1.73 -4.83
CA PHE A 108 14.28 -1.70 -3.90
C PHE A 108 14.67 -1.11 -2.54
N PRO A 109 13.91 -0.19 -1.98
CA PRO A 109 14.09 0.27 -0.62
C PRO A 109 13.74 -0.86 0.37
N LYS A 110 14.36 -0.83 1.55
CA LYS A 110 14.01 -1.72 2.65
C LYS A 110 12.54 -1.50 3.05
N SER A 111 11.67 -2.53 2.93
CA SER A 111 10.21 -2.38 3.04
C SER A 111 9.49 -3.73 3.05
N ILE A 112 8.17 -3.69 3.21
CA ILE A 112 7.25 -4.76 2.80
C ILE A 112 6.47 -4.23 1.59
N GLU A 113 6.50 -4.99 0.49
CA GLU A 113 5.74 -4.65 -0.69
C GLU A 113 4.38 -5.36 -0.64
N VAL A 114 3.33 -4.62 -0.94
CA VAL A 114 2.00 -5.13 -1.27
C VAL A 114 1.90 -5.12 -2.79
N GLN A 115 1.87 -6.30 -3.35
CA GLN A 115 1.92 -6.51 -4.80
C GLN A 115 0.65 -6.00 -5.48
N MET A 116 0.81 -5.37 -6.64
CA MET A 116 -0.26 -4.94 -7.54
C MET A 116 -0.14 -5.62 -8.92
N MET A 117 0.80 -6.55 -9.08
CA MET A 117 0.94 -7.31 -10.32
C MET A 117 -0.37 -8.01 -10.66
N HIS A 118 -0.79 -7.90 -11.92
CA HIS A 118 -2.00 -8.52 -12.42
C HIS A 118 -2.04 -10.02 -12.10
N GLU A 119 -3.18 -10.51 -11.61
CA GLU A 119 -3.42 -11.87 -11.09
C GLU A 119 -2.70 -12.22 -9.76
N ASN A 120 -1.98 -11.25 -9.15
CA ASN A 120 -1.24 -11.48 -7.90
C ASN A 120 -1.42 -10.32 -6.90
N ALA A 121 -2.45 -9.49 -7.08
CA ALA A 121 -2.68 -8.34 -6.22
C ALA A 121 -2.90 -8.75 -4.76
N GLY A 122 -2.17 -8.10 -3.86
CA GLY A 122 -2.21 -8.37 -2.42
C GLY A 122 -1.19 -9.38 -1.91
N ASP A 123 -0.32 -9.97 -2.73
CA ASP A 123 0.83 -10.72 -2.23
C ASP A 123 1.73 -9.82 -1.39
N PHE A 124 2.41 -10.39 -0.40
CA PHE A 124 3.51 -9.70 0.25
C PHE A 124 4.86 -10.11 -0.35
N TRP A 125 5.74 -9.12 -0.53
CA TRP A 125 7.14 -9.33 -0.81
C TRP A 125 8.01 -8.74 0.29
N CYS A 126 8.81 -9.59 0.91
CA CYS A 126 9.74 -9.21 1.96
C CYS A 126 11.01 -8.61 1.34
N ILE A 127 11.29 -7.33 1.61
CA ILE A 127 12.46 -6.61 1.08
C ILE A 127 13.31 -6.11 2.24
N VAL A 128 14.22 -6.97 2.72
CA VAL A 128 15.07 -6.74 3.91
C VAL A 128 14.26 -6.49 5.20
N GLU A 129 12.95 -6.51 5.12
CA GLU A 129 11.98 -6.61 6.20
C GLU A 129 11.18 -7.90 6.03
N ASP A 130 10.64 -8.42 7.12
CA ASP A 130 9.86 -9.66 7.12
C ASP A 130 8.49 -9.46 7.74
N ILE A 131 7.55 -10.31 7.37
CA ILE A 131 6.20 -10.39 7.93
C ILE A 131 5.77 -11.86 7.97
N LYS A 132 4.93 -12.22 8.92
CA LYS A 132 4.37 -13.57 9.02
C LYS A 132 2.90 -13.55 8.66
N THR A 133 2.42 -14.67 8.16
CA THR A 133 1.00 -14.92 7.87
C THR A 133 0.65 -16.33 8.35
N ASP A 134 -0.63 -16.65 8.40
CA ASP A 134 -1.02 -18.05 8.56
C ASP A 134 -0.67 -18.85 7.31
N ASN A 135 -0.54 -20.18 7.46
CA ASN A 135 -0.25 -21.13 6.38
C ASN A 135 1.00 -20.79 5.57
N MET A 136 2.06 -20.35 6.23
CA MET A 136 3.31 -19.92 5.58
C MET A 136 3.90 -20.95 4.63
N ILE A 137 3.84 -22.25 4.96
CA ILE A 137 4.38 -23.32 4.10
C ILE A 137 3.69 -23.35 2.74
N ASP A 138 2.36 -23.24 2.73
CA ASP A 138 1.57 -23.26 1.48
C ASP A 138 1.74 -21.97 0.66
N ARG A 139 2.02 -20.85 1.35
CA ARG A 139 2.04 -19.52 0.76
C ARG A 139 3.45 -19.03 0.40
N ARG A 140 4.48 -19.51 1.09
CA ARG A 140 5.88 -19.11 0.89
C ARG A 140 6.80 -20.28 0.51
N GLY A 141 6.29 -21.54 0.53
CA GLY A 141 7.08 -22.73 0.27
C GLY A 141 7.85 -23.24 1.49
N PRO A 142 8.84 -24.13 1.30
CA PRO A 142 9.62 -24.73 2.37
C PRO A 142 10.39 -23.71 3.21
N GLU A 143 10.37 -23.86 4.54
CA GLU A 143 10.93 -22.91 5.49
C GLU A 143 12.44 -22.65 5.30
N GLU A 144 13.19 -23.65 4.90
CA GLU A 144 14.63 -23.56 4.64
C GLU A 144 15.00 -22.60 3.50
N ASN A 145 14.04 -22.29 2.64
CA ASN A 145 14.22 -21.34 1.52
C ASN A 145 13.84 -19.90 1.89
N TRP A 146 13.12 -19.69 3.00
CA TRP A 146 12.64 -18.34 3.36
C TRP A 146 13.77 -17.36 3.62
N GLY A 147 13.50 -16.10 3.33
CA GLY A 147 14.38 -15.00 3.67
C GLY A 147 13.93 -13.69 3.09
N ILE A 148 14.75 -12.67 3.28
CA ILE A 148 14.44 -11.27 2.98
C ILE A 148 15.47 -10.64 2.05
N ILE A 149 16.41 -11.47 1.56
CA ILE A 149 17.53 -11.03 0.71
C ILE A 149 17.50 -11.77 -0.64
N GLU A 150 18.40 -11.39 -1.51
CA GLU A 150 18.57 -12.00 -2.83
C GLU A 150 18.75 -13.53 -2.75
N GLY A 151 18.14 -14.26 -3.67
CA GLY A 151 18.23 -15.73 -3.76
C GLY A 151 17.37 -16.49 -2.75
N LYS A 152 16.55 -15.79 -1.95
CA LYS A 152 15.62 -16.40 -0.99
C LYS A 152 14.17 -16.26 -1.44
N GLU A 153 13.28 -17.14 -0.92
CA GLU A 153 11.85 -17.01 -1.08
C GLU A 153 11.35 -15.86 -0.23
N ARG A 154 11.00 -14.76 -0.91
CA ARG A 154 10.56 -13.50 -0.31
C ARG A 154 9.07 -13.25 -0.46
N ARG A 155 8.42 -13.95 -1.42
CA ARG A 155 7.01 -13.82 -1.73
C ARG A 155 6.16 -14.63 -0.75
N ILE A 156 5.11 -14.02 -0.23
CA ILE A 156 4.04 -14.69 0.50
C ILE A 156 2.77 -14.46 -0.31
N LYS A 157 2.23 -15.53 -0.91
CA LYS A 157 1.03 -15.46 -1.76
C LYS A 157 -0.15 -14.92 -0.98
N ASN A 158 -1.07 -14.25 -1.67
CA ASN A 158 -2.36 -13.81 -1.13
C ASN A 158 -3.27 -15.00 -0.76
N LEU A 159 -4.41 -14.71 -0.14
CA LEU A 159 -5.37 -15.74 0.32
C LEU A 159 -6.32 -16.21 -0.79
N THR A 160 -6.52 -15.39 -1.81
CA THR A 160 -7.52 -15.65 -2.86
C THR A 160 -7.12 -14.98 -4.15
N ASP A 161 -7.28 -15.71 -5.26
CA ASP A 161 -7.10 -15.19 -6.61
C ASP A 161 -8.44 -14.66 -7.16
N GLY A 162 -8.37 -13.79 -8.17
CA GLY A 162 -9.56 -13.34 -8.92
C GLY A 162 -10.32 -12.18 -8.32
N SER A 163 -9.78 -11.51 -7.28
CA SER A 163 -10.38 -10.28 -6.73
C SER A 163 -10.21 -9.05 -7.64
N GLU A 164 -9.32 -9.13 -8.62
CA GLU A 164 -9.07 -8.05 -9.57
C GLU A 164 -10.15 -7.98 -10.65
N LYS A 165 -10.41 -6.76 -11.12
CA LYS A 165 -11.29 -6.52 -12.24
C LYS A 165 -10.58 -6.75 -13.57
N PRO A 166 -11.33 -6.95 -14.67
CA PRO A 166 -10.76 -7.07 -16.00
C PRO A 166 -9.81 -5.94 -16.36
N LEU A 167 -8.85 -6.23 -17.25
CA LEU A 167 -7.87 -5.27 -17.73
C LEU A 167 -8.53 -3.97 -18.23
N GLY A 168 -7.97 -2.83 -17.85
CA GLY A 168 -8.48 -1.49 -18.15
C GLY A 168 -9.49 -0.97 -17.16
N GLU A 169 -10.07 -1.81 -16.30
CA GLU A 169 -10.98 -1.38 -15.24
C GLU A 169 -10.24 -0.93 -13.99
N TRP A 170 -10.89 -0.06 -13.23
CA TRP A 170 -10.32 0.47 -11.98
C TRP A 170 -10.45 -0.53 -10.84
N ASN A 171 -9.33 -0.88 -10.24
CA ASN A 171 -9.25 -1.65 -9.01
C ASN A 171 -9.11 -0.72 -7.81
N SER A 172 -9.71 -1.10 -6.68
CA SER A 172 -9.52 -0.49 -5.37
C SER A 172 -8.65 -1.42 -4.53
N MET A 173 -7.53 -0.90 -4.03
CA MET A 173 -6.71 -1.57 -3.03
C MET A 173 -6.72 -0.77 -1.74
N ILE A 174 -6.94 -1.45 -0.62
CA ILE A 174 -6.87 -0.87 0.71
C ILE A 174 -5.77 -1.61 1.47
N VAL A 175 -4.86 -0.85 2.07
CA VAL A 175 -3.81 -1.39 2.93
C VAL A 175 -3.91 -0.72 4.30
N GLU A 176 -4.22 -1.48 5.32
CA GLU A 176 -4.20 -1.01 6.70
C GLU A 176 -2.96 -1.51 7.41
N CYS A 177 -2.13 -0.58 7.86
CA CYS A 177 -0.96 -0.83 8.67
C CYS A 177 -1.24 -0.33 10.09
N LEU A 178 -1.26 -1.25 11.06
CA LEU A 178 -1.48 -0.92 12.46
C LEU A 178 -0.46 -1.65 13.33
N LYS A 179 0.40 -0.90 14.02
CA LYS A 179 1.55 -1.45 14.74
C LYS A 179 2.40 -2.32 13.80
N ASN A 180 2.56 -3.61 14.09
CA ASN A 180 3.31 -4.58 13.30
C ASN A 180 2.41 -5.56 12.52
N GLU A 181 1.23 -5.10 12.14
CA GLU A 181 0.24 -5.87 11.37
C GLU A 181 -0.14 -5.13 10.09
N VAL A 182 -0.39 -5.88 9.01
CA VAL A 182 -0.81 -5.35 7.71
C VAL A 182 -1.98 -6.16 7.19
N LYS A 183 -3.09 -5.49 6.88
CA LYS A 183 -4.27 -6.07 6.21
C LYS A 183 -4.43 -5.46 4.83
N VAL A 184 -4.81 -6.30 3.87
CA VAL A 184 -4.96 -5.88 2.46
C VAL A 184 -6.30 -6.35 1.92
N TRP A 185 -7.01 -5.43 1.26
CA TRP A 185 -8.23 -5.73 0.50
C TRP A 185 -8.05 -5.29 -0.96
N VAL A 186 -8.60 -6.07 -1.87
CA VAL A 186 -8.72 -5.74 -3.29
C VAL A 186 -10.18 -5.87 -3.69
N ASN A 187 -10.78 -4.77 -4.18
CA ASN A 187 -12.17 -4.67 -4.58
C ASN A 187 -13.20 -5.17 -3.54
N GLY A 188 -12.85 -5.05 -2.26
CA GLY A 188 -13.68 -5.45 -1.12
C GLY A 188 -13.34 -6.81 -0.53
N ASP A 189 -12.63 -7.67 -1.24
CA ASP A 189 -12.17 -8.96 -0.73
C ASP A 189 -10.91 -8.79 0.11
N MET A 190 -10.87 -9.36 1.32
CA MET A 190 -9.66 -9.42 2.12
C MET A 190 -8.70 -10.44 1.52
N VAL A 191 -7.68 -9.96 0.84
CA VAL A 191 -6.73 -10.80 0.10
C VAL A 191 -5.49 -11.16 0.90
N ASN A 192 -5.17 -10.43 1.97
CA ASN A 192 -4.00 -10.76 2.80
C ASN A 192 -4.12 -10.18 4.22
N TYR A 193 -3.53 -10.90 5.17
CA TYR A 193 -3.31 -10.44 6.53
C TYR A 193 -1.95 -10.94 7.02
N GLY A 194 -1.10 -10.02 7.42
CA GLY A 194 0.21 -10.32 7.99
C GLY A 194 0.38 -9.70 9.38
N TYR A 195 1.17 -10.35 10.20
CA TYR A 195 1.47 -9.96 11.58
C TYR A 195 2.95 -10.18 11.91
N ASN A 196 3.39 -9.65 13.04
CA ASN A 196 4.80 -9.70 13.46
C ASN A 196 5.74 -9.14 12.38
N ALA A 197 5.32 -8.10 11.67
CA ALA A 197 6.21 -7.37 10.79
C ALA A 197 7.41 -6.83 11.56
N THR A 198 8.59 -6.91 10.96
CA THR A 198 9.85 -6.40 11.55
C THR A 198 9.95 -4.88 11.52
N VAL A 199 9.00 -4.24 10.87
CA VAL A 199 8.89 -2.77 10.71
C VAL A 199 7.43 -2.35 10.90
N ASN A 200 7.20 -1.15 11.47
CA ASN A 200 5.86 -0.62 11.74
C ASN A 200 5.69 0.84 11.35
N ARG A 201 6.69 1.44 10.73
CA ARG A 201 6.66 2.83 10.25
C ARG A 201 7.66 3.03 9.13
N GLY A 202 7.40 3.94 8.24
CA GLY A 202 8.29 4.29 7.14
C GLY A 202 7.59 5.13 6.08
N GLN A 203 8.27 5.36 4.99
CA GLN A 203 7.75 6.01 3.80
C GLN A 203 6.84 5.05 3.02
N ILE A 204 6.05 5.59 2.12
CA ILE A 204 5.26 4.82 1.14
C ILE A 204 5.93 5.00 -0.22
N ALA A 205 6.10 3.91 -0.97
CA ALA A 205 6.67 3.98 -2.31
C ALA A 205 5.76 3.30 -3.33
N ILE A 206 5.69 3.85 -4.54
CA ILE A 206 5.00 3.28 -5.71
C ILE A 206 6.06 2.90 -6.74
N GLN A 207 5.93 1.70 -7.31
CA GLN A 207 6.90 1.18 -8.27
C GLN A 207 6.64 1.67 -9.70
N ALA A 208 7.76 1.76 -10.46
CA ALA A 208 7.77 1.65 -11.91
C ALA A 208 8.51 0.35 -12.26
N GLU A 209 7.77 -0.68 -12.70
CA GLU A 209 8.33 -2.01 -12.91
C GLU A 209 7.78 -2.72 -14.16
N GLY A 210 7.92 -2.08 -15.30
CA GLY A 210 7.75 -2.68 -16.62
C GLY A 210 6.43 -2.36 -17.33
N SER A 211 5.34 -2.10 -16.61
CA SER A 211 4.04 -1.77 -17.22
C SER A 211 3.54 -0.41 -16.79
N GLU A 212 2.78 0.22 -17.68
CA GLU A 212 2.10 1.47 -17.35
C GLU A 212 0.94 1.20 -16.38
N VAL A 213 0.88 1.99 -15.31
CA VAL A 213 -0.19 1.97 -14.31
C VAL A 213 -0.67 3.38 -14.06
N GLU A 214 -1.97 3.57 -14.06
CA GLU A 214 -2.63 4.83 -13.73
C GLU A 214 -3.21 4.77 -12.31
N PHE A 215 -3.05 5.85 -11.56
CA PHE A 215 -3.60 6.03 -10.21
C PHE A 215 -4.47 7.28 -10.20
N ARG A 216 -5.74 7.13 -9.87
CA ARG A 216 -6.65 8.27 -9.70
C ARG A 216 -6.91 8.64 -8.24
N LYS A 217 -6.51 7.76 -7.31
CA LYS A 217 -6.65 7.96 -5.86
C LYS A 217 -5.43 7.36 -5.15
N VAL A 218 -4.80 8.16 -4.27
CA VAL A 218 -3.80 7.71 -3.30
C VAL A 218 -4.05 8.52 -2.03
N GLU A 219 -4.85 7.98 -1.13
CA GLU A 219 -5.28 8.65 0.10
C GLU A 219 -4.81 7.92 1.34
N LEU A 220 -4.50 8.67 2.38
CA LEU A 220 -4.08 8.15 3.67
C LEU A 220 -4.99 8.67 4.77
N ILE A 221 -5.42 7.75 5.65
CA ILE A 221 -6.29 7.99 6.80
C ILE A 221 -5.57 7.45 8.02
N PRO A 222 -5.22 8.27 9.03
CA PRO A 222 -4.67 7.75 10.27
C PRO A 222 -5.68 6.86 10.99
N ILE A 223 -5.26 5.70 11.47
CA ILE A 223 -6.13 4.77 12.20
C ILE A 223 -5.60 4.49 13.61
N SER A 224 -6.48 4.00 14.48
CA SER A 224 -6.14 3.52 15.83
C SER A 224 -6.69 2.12 16.11
N SER A 225 -7.46 1.58 15.18
CA SER A 225 -7.96 0.21 15.12
C SER A 225 -8.17 -0.16 13.67
N PHE A 226 -8.14 -1.44 13.35
CA PHE A 226 -8.54 -1.92 12.03
C PHE A 226 -10.01 -1.60 11.75
N SER A 227 -10.32 -1.38 10.49
CA SER A 227 -11.69 -1.23 10.04
C SER A 227 -12.47 -2.52 10.27
N SER A 228 -13.74 -2.38 10.64
CA SER A 228 -14.72 -3.48 10.63
C SER A 228 -15.29 -3.66 9.22
N LEU A 229 -14.44 -3.73 8.19
CA LEU A 229 -14.90 -4.17 6.88
C LEU A 229 -15.38 -5.60 7.05
N ALA A 230 -16.59 -5.92 6.62
CA ALA A 230 -17.17 -7.25 6.76
C ALA A 230 -16.20 -8.28 6.13
N GLU A 231 -15.93 -9.32 6.92
CA GLU A 231 -15.21 -10.49 6.46
C GLU A 231 -16.02 -11.25 5.41
#